data_5137b631a9ad695d793ca9e7fb08393f
#
_entry.id   5137b631a9ad695d793ca9e7fb08393f
#
_cell.length_a   1.000
_cell.length_b   1.000
_cell.length_c   1.000
_cell.angle_alpha   90.00
_cell.angle_beta   90.00
_cell.angle_gamma   90.00
#
_symmetry.space_group_name_H-M   'P 1'
#
loop_
_entity.id
_entity.type
_entity.pdbx_description
1 polymer ?
#
loop_
_entity_poly.entity_id
_entity_poly.type
_entity_poly.pdbx_seq_one_letter_code
_entity_poly.pdbx_strand_id
1 'polypeptide(L)'
;MKNNILYIVAALFSFSACNLTQEIEIELPEYDQQIMVESYLIPGQPFTLLLSRSFSYFDPFPTDIQAYLDELFVDGAQITIRYEDKAVELTNGLTLNPFTGKLFNYSAGIVVPELYDTPFELEVITADGERITGSTLIPRPIPIDSVVIEFNDTDTLARALTYWTDDLNMDNYFRRLLAEGTRDSLELDFVFDDSFNDTEVFVTGTGYDFAIGDTIFNSVYHITEDYFTFANSIANADAANGNPFAQPSTILSNVEGDNRPLGIFTGMTFDEEMTVIDK
;
A
#
# COMPACT_ATOMS: atom_id res chain seq x y z
N MET A 1 -7.28 1.00 78.00
CA MET A 1 -7.88 0.01 77.09
C MET A 1 -8.92 0.58 76.12
N LYS A 2 -9.75 1.56 76.48
CA LYS A 2 -10.75 2.16 75.55
C LYS A 2 -10.16 2.87 74.31
N ASN A 3 -9.03 3.53 74.45
CA ASN A 3 -8.43 4.30 73.33
C ASN A 3 -7.77 3.40 72.26
N ASN A 4 -7.25 2.22 72.66
CA ASN A 4 -6.59 1.33 71.70
C ASN A 4 -7.58 0.63 70.74
N ILE A 5 -8.85 0.42 71.21
CA ILE A 5 -9.91 -0.15 70.39
C ILE A 5 -10.32 0.84 69.28
N LEU A 6 -10.33 2.13 69.59
CA LEU A 6 -10.68 3.17 68.63
C LEU A 6 -9.65 3.25 67.45
N TYR A 7 -8.36 3.06 67.73
CA TYR A 7 -7.33 3.05 66.72
C TYR A 7 -7.38 1.80 65.85
N ILE A 8 -7.74 0.64 66.43
CA ILE A 8 -7.91 -0.61 65.67
C ILE A 8 -9.12 -0.52 64.74
N VAL A 9 -10.24 0.06 65.19
CA VAL A 9 -11.43 0.26 64.36
C VAL A 9 -11.16 1.27 63.24
N ALA A 10 -10.44 2.37 63.52
CA ALA A 10 -10.05 3.32 62.50
C ALA A 10 -9.08 2.73 61.44
N ALA A 11 -8.14 1.87 61.83
CA ALA A 11 -7.24 1.18 60.95
C ALA A 11 -7.97 0.16 60.06
N LEU A 12 -8.99 -0.53 60.55
CA LEU A 12 -9.82 -1.45 59.77
C LEU A 12 -10.66 -0.76 58.68
N PHE A 13 -11.10 0.47 58.92
CA PHE A 13 -11.82 1.27 57.91
C PHE A 13 -10.92 1.81 56.79
N SER A 14 -9.61 1.92 57.03
CA SER A 14 -8.65 2.44 56.01
C SER A 14 -8.32 1.40 54.94
N PHE A 15 -8.62 0.10 55.15
CA PHE A 15 -8.38 -0.95 54.14
C PHE A 15 -9.55 -1.22 53.20
N SER A 16 -10.69 -0.55 53.37
CA SER A 16 -11.88 -0.74 52.51
C SER A 16 -11.88 0.12 51.26
N ALA A 17 -10.82 0.90 51.01
CA ALA A 17 -10.76 1.90 49.91
C ALA A 17 -10.08 1.42 48.63
N CYS A 18 -9.72 0.13 48.54
CA CYS A 18 -9.04 -0.41 47.35
C CYS A 18 -9.94 -1.37 46.59
N ASN A 19 -10.95 -0.86 45.89
CA ASN A 19 -11.52 -1.53 44.74
C ASN A 19 -12.32 -0.53 43.90
N LEU A 20 -11.62 0.42 43.26
CA LEU A 20 -12.16 1.39 42.30
C LEU A 20 -11.64 1.09 40.89
N THR A 21 -11.56 -0.17 40.51
CA THR A 21 -11.56 -0.54 39.10
C THR A 21 -13.02 -0.61 38.66
N GLN A 22 -13.53 0.53 38.21
CA GLN A 22 -14.78 0.55 37.46
C GLN A 22 -14.42 0.12 36.05
N GLU A 23 -14.75 -1.10 35.67
CA GLU A 23 -14.73 -1.52 34.29
C GLU A 23 -15.74 -0.64 33.54
N ILE A 24 -15.24 0.28 32.73
CA ILE A 24 -16.06 1.05 31.80
C ILE A 24 -16.24 0.13 30.60
N GLU A 25 -17.42 -0.41 30.44
CA GLU A 25 -17.82 -1.10 29.22
C GLU A 25 -17.97 -0.01 28.13
N ILE A 26 -16.97 0.10 27.25
CA ILE A 26 -17.01 1.00 26.11
C ILE A 26 -17.76 0.26 25.02
N GLU A 27 -18.98 0.71 24.71
CA GLU A 27 -19.67 0.26 23.51
C GLU A 27 -18.86 0.75 22.30
N LEU A 28 -18.19 -0.18 21.62
CA LEU A 28 -17.50 0.09 20.37
C LEU A 28 -18.56 0.34 19.28
N PRO A 29 -18.36 1.34 18.40
CA PRO A 29 -19.25 1.53 17.27
C PRO A 29 -19.28 0.28 16.40
N GLU A 30 -20.46 -0.05 15.88
CA GLU A 30 -20.58 -1.12 14.88
C GLU A 30 -19.71 -0.79 13.69
N TYR A 31 -18.90 -1.76 13.26
CA TYR A 31 -18.02 -1.64 12.11
C TYR A 31 -18.69 -2.26 10.89
N ASP A 32 -19.00 -1.43 9.90
CA ASP A 32 -19.51 -1.88 8.61
C ASP A 32 -18.33 -2.41 7.78
N GLN A 33 -18.27 -3.73 7.61
CA GLN A 33 -17.24 -4.38 6.79
C GLN A 33 -17.40 -3.96 5.32
N GLN A 34 -16.30 -3.49 4.72
CA GLN A 34 -16.28 -3.05 3.32
C GLN A 34 -15.47 -4.02 2.47
N ILE A 35 -15.86 -4.16 1.19
CA ILE A 35 -15.05 -4.89 0.21
C ILE A 35 -13.89 -4.00 -0.21
N MET A 36 -12.71 -4.62 -0.27
CA MET A 36 -11.48 -3.99 -0.72
C MET A 36 -11.02 -4.60 -2.04
N VAL A 37 -10.65 -3.74 -2.98
CA VAL A 37 -10.13 -4.12 -4.30
C VAL A 37 -8.71 -3.60 -4.44
N GLU A 38 -7.78 -4.46 -4.81
CA GLU A 38 -6.40 -4.07 -5.12
C GLU A 38 -5.96 -4.77 -6.41
N SER A 39 -5.70 -4.00 -7.47
CA SER A 39 -5.27 -4.53 -8.76
C SER A 39 -4.32 -3.56 -9.45
N TYR A 40 -3.19 -4.09 -9.92
CA TYR A 40 -2.13 -3.35 -10.60
C TYR A 40 -1.93 -3.90 -12.01
N LEU A 41 -2.19 -3.07 -13.00
CA LEU A 41 -1.97 -3.42 -14.40
C LEU A 41 -0.55 -3.00 -14.81
N ILE A 42 0.36 -3.99 -14.85
CA ILE A 42 1.75 -3.78 -15.25
C ILE A 42 1.99 -4.55 -16.55
N PRO A 43 2.37 -3.90 -17.64
CA PRO A 43 2.63 -4.57 -18.93
C PRO A 43 3.59 -5.78 -18.78
N GLY A 44 3.22 -6.90 -19.41
CA GLY A 44 3.98 -8.15 -19.33
C GLY A 44 3.76 -8.99 -18.07
N GLN A 45 3.09 -8.47 -17.04
CA GLN A 45 2.70 -9.24 -15.86
C GLN A 45 1.27 -9.81 -16.00
N PRO A 46 0.94 -10.93 -15.34
CA PRO A 46 -0.43 -11.45 -15.33
C PRO A 46 -1.43 -10.44 -14.79
N PHE A 47 -2.66 -10.47 -15.29
CA PHE A 47 -3.75 -9.77 -14.62
C PHE A 47 -4.00 -10.43 -13.27
N THR A 48 -3.93 -9.66 -12.19
CA THR A 48 -4.16 -10.10 -10.83
C THR A 48 -5.05 -9.12 -10.08
N LEU A 49 -5.86 -9.63 -9.16
CA LEU A 49 -6.70 -8.81 -8.30
C LEU A 49 -6.82 -9.47 -6.92
N LEU A 50 -6.65 -8.67 -5.89
CA LEU A 50 -7.00 -9.02 -4.53
C LEU A 50 -8.39 -8.47 -4.23
N LEU A 51 -9.33 -9.36 -3.93
CA LEU A 51 -10.65 -9.03 -3.45
C LEU A 51 -10.78 -9.51 -2.01
N SER A 52 -10.83 -8.59 -1.08
CA SER A 52 -10.81 -8.88 0.35
C SER A 52 -11.87 -8.08 1.10
N ARG A 53 -12.00 -8.35 2.40
CA ARG A 53 -12.83 -7.59 3.33
C ARG A 53 -11.96 -6.82 4.30
N SER A 54 -12.43 -5.65 4.68
CA SER A 54 -11.82 -4.90 5.77
C SER A 54 -12.22 -5.50 7.11
N PHE A 55 -11.37 -5.31 8.14
CA PHE A 55 -11.63 -5.74 9.50
C PHE A 55 -11.68 -4.55 10.45
N SER A 56 -12.44 -4.69 11.52
CA SER A 56 -12.39 -3.74 12.62
C SER A 56 -11.02 -3.79 13.30
N TYR A 57 -10.46 -2.63 13.61
CA TYR A 57 -9.22 -2.53 14.39
C TYR A 57 -9.31 -3.23 15.76
N PHE A 58 -10.52 -3.35 16.30
CA PHE A 58 -10.77 -3.94 17.63
C PHE A 58 -11.08 -5.43 17.58
N ASP A 59 -11.22 -6.01 16.40
CA ASP A 59 -11.46 -7.44 16.27
C ASP A 59 -10.19 -8.22 16.61
N PRO A 60 -10.30 -9.26 17.45
CA PRO A 60 -9.15 -10.09 17.75
C PRO A 60 -8.69 -10.84 16.49
N PHE A 61 -7.40 -10.85 16.24
CA PHE A 61 -6.84 -11.67 15.16
C PHE A 61 -7.21 -13.14 15.37
N PRO A 62 -7.79 -13.81 14.36
CA PRO A 62 -8.07 -15.23 14.44
C PRO A 62 -6.78 -16.03 14.69
N THR A 63 -6.87 -17.02 15.58
CA THR A 63 -5.73 -17.91 15.88
C THR A 63 -5.52 -18.98 14.83
N ASP A 64 -6.52 -19.23 14.01
CA ASP A 64 -6.49 -20.17 12.88
C ASP A 64 -6.29 -19.37 11.57
N ILE A 65 -5.15 -19.60 10.93
CA ILE A 65 -4.79 -18.93 9.66
C ILE A 65 -5.79 -19.26 8.55
N GLN A 66 -6.29 -20.49 8.47
CA GLN A 66 -7.25 -20.85 7.43
C GLN A 66 -8.57 -20.12 7.62
N ALA A 67 -9.10 -20.10 8.84
CA ALA A 67 -10.30 -19.35 9.17
C ALA A 67 -10.12 -17.85 8.88
N TYR A 68 -8.93 -17.30 9.15
CA TYR A 68 -8.60 -15.91 8.84
C TYR A 68 -8.63 -15.64 7.33
N LEU A 69 -8.03 -16.51 6.52
CA LEU A 69 -8.00 -16.33 5.06
C LEU A 69 -9.40 -16.49 4.45
N ASP A 70 -10.22 -17.42 4.97
CA ASP A 70 -11.61 -17.64 4.53
C ASP A 70 -12.51 -16.42 4.88
N GLU A 71 -12.21 -15.70 5.95
CA GLU A 71 -12.89 -14.47 6.33
C GLU A 71 -12.38 -13.25 5.54
N LEU A 72 -11.06 -13.21 5.30
CA LEU A 72 -10.41 -12.11 4.59
C LEU A 72 -10.79 -12.07 3.11
N PHE A 73 -10.71 -13.21 2.42
CA PHE A 73 -10.91 -13.24 0.97
C PHE A 73 -12.39 -13.31 0.59
N VAL A 74 -12.73 -12.60 -0.47
CA VAL A 74 -14.05 -12.69 -1.10
C VAL A 74 -13.94 -13.63 -2.28
N ASP A 75 -14.46 -14.83 -2.11
CA ASP A 75 -14.45 -15.87 -3.13
C ASP A 75 -15.76 -15.89 -3.95
N GLY A 76 -15.70 -16.53 -5.14
CA GLY A 76 -16.87 -16.75 -5.98
C GLY A 76 -17.37 -15.52 -6.72
N ALA A 77 -16.63 -14.43 -6.74
CA ALA A 77 -16.98 -13.25 -7.53
C ALA A 77 -16.69 -13.50 -9.03
N GLN A 78 -17.49 -12.85 -9.88
CA GLN A 78 -17.23 -12.75 -11.32
C GLN A 78 -16.48 -11.43 -11.56
N ILE A 79 -15.24 -11.54 -12.07
CA ILE A 79 -14.38 -10.39 -12.29
C ILE A 79 -14.01 -10.31 -13.76
N THR A 80 -14.27 -9.17 -14.37
CA THR A 80 -13.98 -8.89 -15.78
C THR A 80 -13.21 -7.59 -15.89
N ILE A 81 -12.10 -7.61 -16.64
CA ILE A 81 -11.38 -6.40 -17.05
C ILE A 81 -11.55 -6.25 -18.57
N ARG A 82 -12.04 -5.07 -19.00
CA ARG A 82 -12.27 -4.76 -20.42
C ARG A 82 -11.28 -3.69 -20.87
N TYR A 83 -10.78 -3.83 -22.08
CA TYR A 83 -9.98 -2.82 -22.77
C TYR A 83 -10.16 -3.01 -24.28
N GLU A 84 -10.30 -1.91 -25.01
CA GLU A 84 -10.67 -1.92 -26.43
C GLU A 84 -11.92 -2.80 -26.66
N ASP A 85 -11.80 -3.83 -27.51
CA ASP A 85 -12.85 -4.81 -27.82
C ASP A 85 -12.67 -6.15 -27.07
N LYS A 86 -11.74 -6.20 -26.10
CA LYS A 86 -11.39 -7.42 -25.35
C LYS A 86 -12.00 -7.41 -23.95
N ALA A 87 -12.27 -8.60 -23.47
CA ALA A 87 -12.68 -8.87 -22.11
C ALA A 87 -11.82 -10.01 -21.52
N VAL A 88 -11.28 -9.79 -20.35
CA VAL A 88 -10.47 -10.75 -19.59
C VAL A 88 -11.23 -11.13 -18.34
N GLU A 89 -11.59 -12.39 -18.22
CA GLU A 89 -12.19 -12.93 -17.01
C GLU A 89 -11.08 -13.44 -16.08
N LEU A 90 -11.13 -13.04 -14.80
CA LEU A 90 -10.20 -13.52 -13.80
C LEU A 90 -10.80 -14.73 -13.07
N THR A 91 -9.97 -15.74 -12.87
CA THR A 91 -10.34 -16.96 -12.17
C THR A 91 -9.96 -16.86 -10.70
N ASN A 92 -10.88 -17.29 -9.83
CA ASN A 92 -10.60 -17.40 -8.40
C ASN A 92 -9.55 -18.47 -8.12
N GLY A 93 -8.53 -18.12 -7.38
CA GLY A 93 -7.41 -18.98 -7.01
C GLY A 93 -6.25 -18.18 -6.43
N LEU A 94 -5.70 -18.68 -5.34
CA LEU A 94 -4.62 -17.99 -4.65
C LEU A 94 -3.34 -18.01 -5.49
N THR A 95 -2.81 -16.83 -5.76
CA THR A 95 -1.60 -16.61 -6.56
C THR A 95 -0.65 -15.68 -5.81
N LEU A 96 0.61 -16.09 -5.66
CA LEU A 96 1.67 -15.26 -5.14
C LEU A 96 2.34 -14.52 -6.29
N ASN A 97 2.42 -13.20 -6.23
CA ASN A 97 3.28 -12.44 -7.13
C ASN A 97 4.74 -12.60 -6.67
N PRO A 98 5.62 -13.23 -7.46
CA PRO A 98 6.98 -13.53 -7.04
C PRO A 98 7.87 -12.28 -6.95
N PHE A 99 7.46 -11.16 -7.55
CA PHE A 99 8.23 -9.91 -7.56
C PHE A 99 7.91 -9.02 -6.36
N THR A 100 6.65 -9.06 -5.89
CA THR A 100 6.18 -8.20 -4.80
C THR A 100 5.92 -8.94 -3.50
N GLY A 101 5.92 -10.29 -3.52
CA GLY A 101 5.53 -11.11 -2.38
C GLY A 101 4.03 -11.00 -2.01
N LYS A 102 3.24 -10.25 -2.78
CA LYS A 102 1.80 -10.08 -2.52
C LYS A 102 0.99 -11.28 -2.96
N LEU A 103 -0.03 -11.61 -2.16
CA LEU A 103 -1.02 -12.61 -2.48
C LEU A 103 -2.22 -11.96 -3.20
N PHE A 104 -2.68 -12.61 -4.27
CA PHE A 104 -3.90 -12.27 -4.98
C PHE A 104 -4.80 -13.51 -5.01
N ASN A 105 -6.11 -13.31 -4.91
CA ASN A 105 -7.08 -14.41 -4.96
C ASN A 105 -7.83 -14.51 -6.29
N TYR A 106 -7.52 -13.64 -7.25
CA TYR A 106 -7.99 -13.72 -8.64
C TYR A 106 -6.87 -13.43 -9.61
N SER A 107 -6.80 -14.23 -10.69
CA SER A 107 -5.79 -14.05 -11.74
C SER A 107 -6.29 -14.55 -13.10
N ALA A 108 -5.64 -14.10 -14.17
CA ALA A 108 -5.84 -14.63 -15.51
C ALA A 108 -4.54 -15.22 -16.07
N GLY A 109 -4.66 -16.26 -16.92
CA GLY A 109 -3.52 -16.92 -17.57
C GLY A 109 -2.89 -16.12 -18.72
N ILE A 110 -3.27 -14.85 -18.90
CA ILE A 110 -2.74 -13.94 -19.91
C ILE A 110 -2.10 -12.74 -19.24
N VAL A 111 -1.20 -12.06 -19.95
CA VAL A 111 -0.49 -10.90 -19.44
C VAL A 111 -1.15 -9.59 -19.87
N VAL A 112 -0.95 -8.57 -19.08
CA VAL A 112 -1.33 -7.19 -19.39
C VAL A 112 -0.58 -6.75 -20.66
N PRO A 113 -1.26 -6.22 -21.68
CA PRO A 113 -0.62 -5.77 -22.91
C PRO A 113 0.12 -4.45 -22.71
N GLU A 114 1.09 -4.19 -23.58
CA GLU A 114 1.74 -2.88 -23.71
C GLU A 114 0.80 -1.90 -24.44
N LEU A 115 -0.25 -1.49 -23.74
CA LEU A 115 -1.30 -0.62 -24.26
C LEU A 115 -1.41 0.59 -23.33
N TYR A 116 -0.83 1.71 -23.77
CA TYR A 116 -0.70 2.92 -22.98
C TYR A 116 -1.82 3.92 -23.30
N ASP A 117 -2.17 4.77 -22.35
CA ASP A 117 -3.16 5.84 -22.47
C ASP A 117 -4.54 5.36 -22.96
N THR A 118 -4.80 4.07 -22.83
CA THR A 118 -6.07 3.44 -23.20
C THR A 118 -6.81 3.02 -21.94
N PRO A 119 -8.13 3.29 -21.85
CA PRO A 119 -8.89 2.90 -20.67
C PRO A 119 -8.99 1.39 -20.49
N PHE A 120 -8.77 0.94 -19.28
CA PHE A 120 -9.12 -0.38 -18.76
C PHE A 120 -10.27 -0.21 -17.79
N GLU A 121 -11.31 -1.02 -17.95
CA GLU A 121 -12.53 -0.98 -17.13
C GLU A 121 -12.64 -2.27 -16.33
N LEU A 122 -12.77 -2.15 -15.01
CA LEU A 122 -13.00 -3.24 -14.09
C LEU A 122 -14.49 -3.37 -13.78
N GLU A 123 -14.98 -4.59 -13.77
CA GLU A 123 -16.27 -4.97 -13.20
C GLU A 123 -16.10 -6.19 -12.30
N VAL A 124 -16.54 -6.07 -11.06
CA VAL A 124 -16.63 -7.14 -10.07
C VAL A 124 -18.10 -7.33 -9.71
N ILE A 125 -18.58 -8.57 -9.75
CA ILE A 125 -19.88 -8.95 -9.23
C ILE A 125 -19.66 -10.03 -8.21
N THR A 126 -19.90 -9.73 -6.94
CA THR A 126 -19.73 -10.69 -5.85
C THR A 126 -20.79 -11.80 -5.89
N ALA A 127 -20.56 -12.88 -5.14
CA ALA A 127 -21.54 -13.96 -5.02
C ALA A 127 -22.90 -13.49 -4.45
N ASP A 128 -22.88 -12.44 -3.64
CA ASP A 128 -24.09 -11.82 -3.05
C ASP A 128 -24.75 -10.80 -3.98
N GLY A 129 -24.16 -10.53 -5.15
CA GLY A 129 -24.69 -9.65 -6.19
C GLY A 129 -24.28 -8.19 -6.06
N GLU A 130 -23.36 -7.85 -5.16
CA GLU A 130 -22.80 -6.50 -5.09
C GLU A 130 -21.96 -6.20 -6.33
N ARG A 131 -22.12 -5.00 -6.89
CA ARG A 131 -21.40 -4.59 -8.08
C ARG A 131 -20.39 -3.50 -7.76
N ILE A 132 -19.14 -3.75 -8.18
CA ILE A 132 -18.03 -2.80 -8.04
C ILE A 132 -17.45 -2.54 -9.42
N THR A 133 -17.12 -1.29 -9.70
CA THR A 133 -16.51 -0.86 -10.95
C THR A 133 -15.32 0.04 -10.69
N GLY A 134 -14.40 0.08 -11.64
CA GLY A 134 -13.27 0.99 -11.65
C GLY A 134 -12.79 1.23 -13.07
N SER A 135 -12.08 2.31 -13.28
CA SER A 135 -11.43 2.61 -14.56
C SER A 135 -10.03 3.14 -14.33
N THR A 136 -9.11 2.75 -15.19
CA THR A 136 -7.73 3.24 -15.16
C THR A 136 -7.13 3.24 -16.56
N LEU A 137 -5.94 3.82 -16.68
CA LEU A 137 -5.08 3.69 -17.85
C LEU A 137 -3.68 3.25 -17.40
N ILE A 138 -2.89 2.76 -18.34
CA ILE A 138 -1.47 2.46 -18.09
C ILE A 138 -0.67 3.64 -18.63
N PRO A 139 0.07 4.37 -17.79
CA PRO A 139 0.91 5.47 -18.25
C PRO A 139 2.08 4.95 -19.10
N ARG A 140 2.62 5.80 -19.97
CA ARG A 140 3.79 5.44 -20.80
C ARG A 140 5.01 5.18 -19.91
N PRO A 141 5.89 4.23 -20.29
CA PRO A 141 7.09 3.99 -19.53
C PRO A 141 8.03 5.21 -19.60
N ILE A 142 8.63 5.55 -18.48
CA ILE A 142 9.68 6.55 -18.35
C ILE A 142 10.94 5.79 -17.91
N PRO A 143 11.96 5.65 -18.80
CA PRO A 143 13.16 4.92 -18.46
C PRO A 143 14.07 5.73 -17.52
N ILE A 144 14.88 5.03 -16.72
CA ILE A 144 15.99 5.61 -15.98
C ILE A 144 17.09 5.96 -16.99
N ASP A 145 17.48 7.23 -17.06
CA ASP A 145 18.56 7.68 -17.94
C ASP A 145 19.94 7.29 -17.40
N SER A 146 20.13 7.41 -16.07
CA SER A 146 21.36 7.01 -15.39
C SER A 146 21.20 6.95 -13.87
N VAL A 147 22.06 6.13 -13.25
CA VAL A 147 22.31 6.13 -11.82
C VAL A 147 23.75 6.56 -11.58
N VAL A 148 23.95 7.65 -10.84
CA VAL A 148 25.28 8.19 -10.53
C VAL A 148 25.59 7.93 -9.06
N ILE A 149 26.73 7.30 -8.81
CA ILE A 149 27.23 7.04 -7.45
C ILE A 149 28.20 8.15 -7.06
N GLU A 150 27.90 8.81 -5.94
CA GLU A 150 28.76 9.84 -5.39
C GLU A 150 29.21 9.44 -3.97
N PHE A 151 30.53 9.55 -3.71
CA PHE A 151 31.11 9.29 -2.41
C PHE A 151 31.13 10.55 -1.55
N ASN A 152 31.04 10.37 -0.23
CA ASN A 152 31.25 11.45 0.74
C ASN A 152 32.73 11.89 0.78
N ASP A 153 33.02 13.00 1.47
CA ASP A 153 34.37 13.58 1.57
C ASP A 153 35.42 12.63 2.15
N THR A 154 35.02 11.59 2.85
CA THR A 154 35.90 10.58 3.44
C THR A 154 36.03 9.32 2.58
N ASP A 155 35.35 9.27 1.44
CA ASP A 155 35.34 8.12 0.52
C ASP A 155 34.90 6.79 1.15
N THR A 156 34.09 6.85 2.19
CA THR A 156 33.67 5.67 2.96
C THR A 156 32.26 5.22 2.66
N LEU A 157 31.37 6.17 2.39
CA LEU A 157 29.97 5.91 2.08
C LEU A 157 29.56 6.66 0.80
N ALA A 158 28.66 6.07 0.06
CA ALA A 158 28.12 6.59 -1.17
C ALA A 158 26.64 6.90 -1.08
N ARG A 159 26.18 7.80 -1.94
CA ARG A 159 24.77 8.02 -2.28
C ARG A 159 24.53 7.67 -3.75
N ALA A 160 23.29 7.36 -4.06
CA ALA A 160 22.83 7.16 -5.43
C ALA A 160 21.95 8.33 -5.87
N LEU A 161 22.27 8.90 -7.04
CA LEU A 161 21.45 9.89 -7.74
C LEU A 161 20.86 9.22 -8.97
N THR A 162 19.54 9.12 -9.04
CA THR A 162 18.82 8.52 -10.17
C THR A 162 18.21 9.62 -11.02
N TYR A 163 18.51 9.59 -12.31
CA TYR A 163 18.10 10.58 -13.30
C TYR A 163 17.15 9.97 -14.32
N TRP A 164 16.13 10.72 -14.71
CA TRP A 164 15.25 10.41 -15.84
C TRP A 164 14.74 11.69 -16.50
N THR A 165 14.28 11.55 -17.73
CA THR A 165 13.69 12.66 -18.50
C THR A 165 12.18 12.68 -18.28
N ASP A 166 11.67 13.86 -17.95
CA ASP A 166 10.27 14.14 -17.68
C ASP A 166 9.64 14.98 -18.79
N ASP A 167 8.33 14.80 -19.04
CA ASP A 167 7.58 15.61 -20.02
C ASP A 167 6.89 16.77 -19.30
N LEU A 168 7.47 17.97 -19.37
CA LEU A 168 6.93 19.18 -18.75
C LEU A 168 5.55 19.64 -19.27
N ASN A 169 4.97 18.97 -20.26
CA ASN A 169 3.65 19.31 -20.78
C ASN A 169 2.50 18.52 -20.12
N MET A 170 2.81 17.62 -19.21
CA MET A 170 1.88 16.78 -18.48
C MET A 170 2.24 16.80 -17.01
N ASP A 171 1.24 16.58 -16.15
CA ASP A 171 1.46 16.30 -14.74
C ASP A 171 1.82 14.81 -14.62
N ASN A 172 3.01 14.50 -14.10
CA ASN A 172 3.50 13.15 -13.93
C ASN A 172 3.61 12.78 -12.46
N TYR A 173 3.30 11.51 -12.16
CA TYR A 173 3.31 10.96 -10.82
C TYR A 173 4.23 9.76 -10.76
N PHE A 174 5.04 9.71 -9.73
CA PHE A 174 6.09 8.71 -9.59
C PHE A 174 6.01 7.98 -8.26
N ARG A 175 6.43 6.71 -8.26
CA ARG A 175 6.81 5.99 -7.05
C ARG A 175 8.25 5.54 -7.18
N ARG A 176 9.06 5.85 -6.21
CA ARG A 176 10.44 5.37 -6.15
C ARG A 176 10.57 4.26 -5.13
N LEU A 177 11.16 3.15 -5.57
CA LEU A 177 11.63 2.09 -4.69
C LEU A 177 13.14 2.02 -4.78
N LEU A 178 13.77 1.77 -3.64
CA LEU A 178 15.18 1.41 -3.56
C LEU A 178 15.33 0.26 -2.58
N ALA A 179 16.00 -0.79 -3.01
CA ALA A 179 16.30 -1.94 -2.17
C ALA A 179 17.81 -2.19 -2.14
N GLU A 180 18.33 -2.71 -1.02
CA GLU A 180 19.72 -3.06 -0.82
C GLU A 180 19.91 -4.58 -0.67
N GLY A 181 20.87 -5.13 -1.36
CA GLY A 181 21.22 -6.55 -1.32
C GLY A 181 20.21 -7.44 -2.04
N THR A 182 18.93 -7.36 -1.69
CA THR A 182 17.85 -8.10 -2.34
C THR A 182 16.66 -7.16 -2.57
N ARG A 183 15.80 -7.47 -3.58
CA ARG A 183 14.62 -6.64 -3.90
C ARG A 183 13.59 -6.54 -2.78
N ASP A 184 13.63 -7.45 -1.81
CA ASP A 184 12.71 -7.47 -0.66
C ASP A 184 13.19 -6.59 0.50
N SER A 185 14.46 -6.13 0.46
CA SER A 185 15.05 -5.25 1.47
C SER A 185 14.90 -3.79 1.07
N LEU A 186 13.67 -3.27 1.22
CA LEU A 186 13.36 -1.90 0.84
C LEU A 186 13.94 -0.90 1.83
N GLU A 187 14.74 0.04 1.32
CA GLU A 187 15.28 1.19 2.04
C GLU A 187 14.46 2.45 1.80
N LEU A 188 13.88 2.59 0.59
CA LEU A 188 13.01 3.69 0.23
C LEU A 188 11.77 3.18 -0.49
N ASP A 189 10.62 3.73 -0.13
CA ASP A 189 9.33 3.54 -0.82
C ASP A 189 8.48 4.80 -0.61
N PHE A 190 8.35 5.63 -1.62
CA PHE A 190 7.52 6.84 -1.55
C PHE A 190 6.99 7.25 -2.91
N VAL A 191 5.87 7.97 -2.88
CA VAL A 191 5.24 8.57 -4.07
C VAL A 191 5.44 10.07 -4.08
N PHE A 192 5.56 10.66 -5.25
CA PHE A 192 5.70 12.10 -5.46
C PHE A 192 5.20 12.49 -6.84
N ASP A 193 4.96 13.78 -7.05
CA ASP A 193 4.62 14.39 -8.33
C ASP A 193 5.80 15.24 -8.86
N ASP A 194 5.68 15.72 -10.08
CA ASP A 194 6.67 16.55 -10.75
C ASP A 194 6.55 18.05 -10.43
N SER A 195 5.60 18.45 -9.59
CA SER A 195 5.30 19.87 -9.29
C SER A 195 6.49 20.70 -8.76
N PHE A 196 7.54 20.01 -8.29
CA PHE A 196 8.78 20.65 -7.80
C PHE A 196 9.89 20.75 -8.85
N ASN A 197 9.67 20.23 -10.05
CA ASN A 197 10.68 20.16 -11.09
C ASN A 197 10.32 21.09 -12.26
N ASP A 198 11.12 22.13 -12.48
CA ASP A 198 10.95 23.09 -13.58
C ASP A 198 11.82 22.72 -14.81
N THR A 199 12.49 21.55 -14.78
CA THR A 199 13.42 21.12 -15.83
C THR A 199 13.04 19.76 -16.40
N GLU A 200 13.42 19.49 -17.66
CA GLU A 200 13.19 18.20 -18.31
C GLU A 200 13.91 17.04 -17.61
N VAL A 201 14.98 17.33 -16.86
CA VAL A 201 15.73 16.30 -16.13
C VAL A 201 15.27 16.26 -14.68
N PHE A 202 14.68 15.15 -14.33
CA PHE A 202 14.33 14.86 -12.95
C PHE A 202 15.47 14.12 -12.25
N VAL A 203 15.72 14.43 -10.98
CA VAL A 203 16.72 13.74 -10.18
C VAL A 203 16.22 13.49 -8.78
N THR A 204 16.39 12.25 -8.31
CA THR A 204 16.20 11.90 -6.90
C THR A 204 17.46 11.30 -6.32
N GLY A 205 17.76 11.59 -5.05
CA GLY A 205 18.96 11.11 -4.38
C GLY A 205 18.65 10.39 -3.08
N THR A 206 19.61 9.59 -2.62
CA THR A 206 19.64 8.98 -1.28
C THR A 206 20.53 9.78 -0.34
N GLY A 207 20.59 9.38 0.94
CA GLY A 207 21.68 9.73 1.83
C GLY A 207 22.99 9.02 1.45
N TYR A 208 24.06 9.32 2.18
CA TYR A 208 25.33 8.59 2.07
C TYR A 208 25.28 7.34 2.97
N ASP A 209 24.51 6.34 2.53
CA ASP A 209 24.14 5.19 3.36
C ASP A 209 24.82 3.89 2.88
N PHE A 210 25.36 3.86 1.64
CA PHE A 210 25.86 2.64 0.99
C PHE A 210 27.37 2.52 1.07
N ALA A 211 27.86 1.33 1.40
CA ALA A 211 29.28 1.01 1.41
C ALA A 211 29.74 0.47 0.05
N ILE A 212 31.08 0.49 -0.19
CA ILE A 212 31.67 -0.13 -1.37
C ILE A 212 31.39 -1.63 -1.36
N GLY A 213 30.85 -2.15 -2.44
CA GLY A 213 30.47 -3.55 -2.63
C GLY A 213 28.98 -3.83 -2.41
N ASP A 214 28.24 -2.89 -1.85
CA ASP A 214 26.79 -3.03 -1.74
C ASP A 214 26.13 -3.04 -3.14
N THR A 215 25.05 -3.79 -3.25
CA THR A 215 24.24 -3.83 -4.48
C THR A 215 22.91 -3.17 -4.19
N ILE A 216 22.56 -2.19 -5.00
CA ILE A 216 21.27 -1.49 -4.90
C ILE A 216 20.43 -1.72 -6.14
N PHE A 217 19.11 -1.80 -5.93
CA PHE A 217 18.09 -1.88 -6.98
C PHE A 217 17.28 -0.58 -6.93
N ASN A 218 17.46 0.25 -7.94
CA ASN A 218 16.71 1.50 -8.10
C ASN A 218 15.56 1.26 -9.05
N SER A 219 14.33 1.42 -8.59
CA SER A 219 13.14 1.34 -9.44
C SER A 219 12.40 2.66 -9.43
N VAL A 220 12.04 3.14 -10.61
CA VAL A 220 11.19 4.31 -10.83
C VAL A 220 9.92 3.83 -11.51
N TYR A 221 8.79 4.00 -10.83
CA TYR A 221 7.47 3.70 -11.37
C TYR A 221 6.82 4.99 -11.86
N HIS A 222 6.31 4.98 -13.08
CA HIS A 222 5.37 5.97 -13.55
C HIS A 222 3.96 5.48 -13.20
N ILE A 223 3.26 6.23 -12.38
CA ILE A 223 1.98 5.86 -11.76
C ILE A 223 0.88 6.82 -12.19
N THR A 224 -0.37 6.45 -11.96
CA THR A 224 -1.52 7.34 -12.18
C THR A 224 -1.71 8.31 -11.02
N GLU A 225 -2.39 9.43 -11.25
CA GLU A 225 -2.83 10.37 -10.21
C GLU A 225 -3.69 9.66 -9.14
N ASP A 226 -4.57 8.76 -9.56
CA ASP A 226 -5.42 7.98 -8.65
C ASP A 226 -4.56 7.16 -7.66
N TYR A 227 -3.50 6.50 -8.17
CA TYR A 227 -2.62 5.74 -7.30
C TYR A 227 -1.81 6.64 -6.37
N PHE A 228 -1.32 7.77 -6.86
CA PHE A 228 -0.62 8.77 -6.04
C PHE A 228 -1.51 9.26 -4.89
N THR A 229 -2.75 9.61 -5.22
CA THR A 229 -3.73 10.08 -4.24
C THR A 229 -4.10 8.99 -3.23
N PHE A 230 -4.32 7.76 -3.70
CA PHE A 230 -4.60 6.60 -2.85
C PHE A 230 -3.44 6.32 -1.89
N ALA A 231 -2.20 6.24 -2.39
CA ALA A 231 -1.02 5.96 -1.59
C ALA A 231 -0.78 7.02 -0.51
N ASN A 232 -0.91 8.31 -0.86
CA ASN A 232 -0.83 9.40 0.11
C ASN A 232 -1.95 9.34 1.16
N SER A 233 -3.17 8.93 0.78
CA SER A 233 -4.27 8.79 1.73
C SER A 233 -4.02 7.67 2.75
N ILE A 234 -3.41 6.56 2.34
CA ILE A 234 -2.99 5.48 3.23
C ILE A 234 -1.89 5.98 4.19
N ALA A 235 -0.85 6.63 3.67
CA ALA A 235 0.23 7.17 4.48
C ALA A 235 -0.29 8.16 5.54
N ASN A 236 -1.24 9.02 5.17
CA ASN A 236 -1.89 9.95 6.09
C ASN A 236 -2.74 9.23 7.15
N ALA A 237 -3.46 8.18 6.78
CA ALA A 237 -4.25 7.37 7.71
C ALA A 237 -3.34 6.64 8.70
N ASP A 238 -2.23 6.08 8.23
CA ASP A 238 -1.24 5.42 9.08
C ASP A 238 -0.57 6.41 10.05
N ALA A 239 -0.17 7.57 9.57
CA ALA A 239 0.40 8.63 10.41
C ALA A 239 -0.59 9.18 11.47
N ALA A 240 -1.90 9.11 11.20
CA ALA A 240 -2.95 9.49 12.15
C ALA A 240 -3.17 8.40 13.22
N ASN A 241 -2.88 7.14 12.92
CA ASN A 241 -3.03 6.04 13.85
C ASN A 241 -2.08 6.19 15.06
N GLY A 242 -2.66 6.09 16.25
CA GLY A 242 -1.89 6.24 17.50
C GLY A 242 -1.59 7.69 17.91
N ASN A 243 -2.00 8.67 17.15
CA ASN A 243 -1.90 10.08 17.52
C ASN A 243 -3.27 10.65 17.96
N PRO A 244 -3.52 10.84 19.28
CA PRO A 244 -4.82 11.28 19.78
C PRO A 244 -5.19 12.72 19.36
N PHE A 245 -4.27 13.46 18.77
CA PHE A 245 -4.48 14.83 18.29
C PHE A 245 -4.61 14.91 16.76
N ALA A 246 -4.37 13.80 16.04
CA ALA A 246 -4.56 13.77 14.61
C ALA A 246 -6.06 13.65 14.27
N GLN A 247 -6.44 14.26 13.15
CA GLN A 247 -7.77 14.01 12.60
C GLN A 247 -7.77 12.67 11.86
N PRO A 248 -8.85 11.86 11.97
CA PRO A 248 -8.99 10.67 11.16
C PRO A 248 -8.87 11.01 9.67
N SER A 249 -8.04 10.27 8.96
CA SER A 249 -7.88 10.39 7.53
C SER A 249 -8.75 9.35 6.83
N THR A 250 -9.37 9.74 5.70
CA THR A 250 -10.15 8.83 4.87
C THR A 250 -9.26 8.29 3.76
N ILE A 251 -9.28 6.98 3.54
CA ILE A 251 -8.63 6.35 2.40
C ILE A 251 -9.41 6.73 1.13
N LEU A 252 -8.72 7.32 0.17
CA LEU A 252 -9.28 7.70 -1.12
C LEU A 252 -9.19 6.49 -2.06
N SER A 253 -10.26 6.26 -2.82
CA SER A 253 -10.44 5.05 -3.63
C SER A 253 -10.89 5.46 -5.02
N ASN A 254 -10.44 4.74 -6.07
CA ASN A 254 -10.93 4.94 -7.43
C ASN A 254 -11.87 3.82 -7.91
N VAL A 255 -12.29 2.96 -6.98
CA VAL A 255 -13.35 1.99 -7.24
C VAL A 255 -14.67 2.48 -6.63
N GLU A 256 -15.78 2.23 -7.35
CA GLU A 256 -17.11 2.68 -6.98
C GLU A 256 -18.07 1.50 -7.00
N GLY A 257 -19.13 1.55 -6.21
CA GLY A 257 -20.14 0.49 -6.20
C GLY A 257 -20.99 0.45 -4.95
N ASP A 258 -21.65 -0.69 -4.80
CA ASP A 258 -22.50 -0.96 -3.65
C ASP A 258 -21.67 -1.01 -2.35
N ASN A 259 -22.26 -0.56 -1.24
CA ASN A 259 -21.64 -0.56 0.10
C ASN A 259 -20.30 0.17 0.20
N ARG A 260 -20.01 1.10 -0.72
CA ARG A 260 -18.81 1.96 -0.70
C ARG A 260 -17.52 1.16 -0.61
N PRO A 261 -17.17 0.38 -1.65
CA PRO A 261 -15.93 -0.39 -1.67
C PRO A 261 -14.71 0.52 -1.51
N LEU A 262 -13.63 -0.02 -0.98
CA LEU A 262 -12.34 0.65 -0.86
C LEU A 262 -11.33 0.02 -1.81
N GLY A 263 -10.29 0.78 -2.17
CA GLY A 263 -9.13 0.23 -2.86
C GLY A 263 -8.74 0.94 -4.13
N ILE A 264 -7.94 0.24 -4.91
CA ILE A 264 -7.31 0.80 -6.10
C ILE A 264 -7.32 -0.18 -7.28
N PHE A 265 -7.75 0.30 -8.42
CA PHE A 265 -7.56 -0.33 -9.73
C PHE A 265 -6.72 0.61 -10.58
N THR A 266 -5.45 0.28 -10.81
CA THR A 266 -4.50 1.20 -11.42
C THR A 266 -3.56 0.53 -12.41
N GLY A 267 -3.16 1.27 -13.45
CA GLY A 267 -2.05 0.93 -14.30
C GLY A 267 -0.77 1.60 -13.84
N MET A 268 0.36 0.97 -14.10
CA MET A 268 1.68 1.55 -13.88
C MET A 268 2.72 0.92 -14.80
N THR A 269 3.77 1.66 -15.07
CA THR A 269 4.99 1.15 -15.70
C THR A 269 6.17 1.38 -14.79
N PHE A 270 7.25 0.65 -14.97
CA PHE A 270 8.48 0.88 -14.20
C PHE A 270 9.71 0.54 -15.01
N ASP A 271 10.81 1.16 -14.61
CA ASP A 271 12.16 0.77 -14.99
C ASP A 271 13.00 0.54 -13.72
N GLU A 272 13.95 -0.39 -13.82
CA GLU A 272 14.82 -0.77 -12.70
C GLU A 272 16.26 -0.88 -13.14
N GLU A 273 17.16 -0.22 -12.44
CA GLU A 273 18.60 -0.35 -12.61
C GLU A 273 19.26 -0.95 -11.36
N MET A 274 19.99 -2.05 -11.57
CA MET A 274 20.81 -2.67 -10.52
C MET A 274 22.21 -2.10 -10.60
N THR A 275 22.68 -1.51 -9.51
CA THR A 275 24.01 -0.89 -9.42
C THR A 275 24.82 -1.48 -8.28
N VAL A 276 26.06 -1.84 -8.54
CA VAL A 276 27.03 -2.17 -7.49
C VAL A 276 27.82 -0.92 -7.14
N ILE A 277 27.91 -0.62 -5.85
CA ILE A 277 28.62 0.56 -5.35
C ILE A 277 30.13 0.31 -5.53
N ASP A 278 30.73 0.97 -6.47
CA ASP A 278 32.18 0.93 -6.73
C ASP A 278 32.73 2.34 -7.02
N LYS A 279 34.07 2.49 -7.03
CA LYS A 279 34.75 3.77 -7.30
C LYS A 279 35.11 3.95 -8.77
#